data_48ac2a2a6413bf7946fea27fdaf53226
#
_entry.id   48ac2a2a6413bf7946fea27fdaf53226
#
_cell.length_a   1.000
_cell.length_b   1.000
_cell.length_c   1.000
_cell.angle_alpha   90.00
_cell.angle_beta   90.00
_cell.angle_gamma   90.00
#
_symmetry.space_group_name_H-M   'P 1'
#
loop_
_entity.id
_entity.type
_entity.pdbx_description
1 polymer ?
#
loop_
_entity_poly.entity_id
_entity_poly.type
_entity_poly.pdbx_seq_one_letter_code
_entity_poly.pdbx_strand_id
1 'polypeptide(L)'
;MNDHLPRRYPSLFVLIVVVALLQAGPAHSLSSEDAYELRNALQAFDHEPDVYQVQQAALQHRGLASDKPDRWTRRARLSTLLPQIQGQASWLDQRDQRNRFRENISADDDGTYERNHAQHYLYDDLRLRGLYSLRLTFNLSELIYHRQELNIQREVRAQWSARDDRIQQITELYFARRRYQLYQRLLPTDDMQENLDRHLAIEALTARIDAATGGWFRQQLEEAH
;
A
#
# COMPACT_ATOMS: atom_id res chain seq x y z
N MET A 1 31.39 -1.88 -21.62
CA MET A 1 31.53 -0.59 -22.28
C MET A 1 30.46 -0.49 -23.34
N ASN A 2 29.24 -0.13 -22.95
CA ASN A 2 28.18 0.34 -23.85
C ASN A 2 27.23 1.17 -23.00
N ASP A 3 27.44 2.48 -23.13
CA ASP A 3 26.62 3.52 -22.54
C ASP A 3 25.27 3.58 -23.28
N HIS A 4 24.17 3.24 -22.61
CA HIS A 4 22.83 3.60 -23.04
C HIS A 4 22.29 4.73 -22.15
N LEU A 5 22.55 5.96 -22.57
CA LEU A 5 21.89 7.16 -22.08
C LEU A 5 20.40 7.14 -22.44
N PRO A 6 19.48 7.43 -21.51
CA PRO A 6 18.06 7.56 -21.82
C PRO A 6 17.83 8.85 -22.62
N ARG A 7 17.29 8.70 -23.83
CA ARG A 7 16.79 9.79 -24.66
C ARG A 7 15.70 10.56 -23.91
N ARG A 8 15.97 11.80 -23.60
CA ARG A 8 15.00 12.80 -23.13
C ARG A 8 14.02 13.07 -24.27
N TYR A 9 12.72 12.84 -24.05
CA TYR A 9 11.64 13.29 -24.91
C TYR A 9 10.94 14.52 -24.28
N PRO A 10 11.37 15.74 -24.55
CA PRO A 10 10.75 16.94 -23.96
C PRO A 10 9.66 17.58 -24.82
N SER A 11 9.18 16.96 -25.91
CA SER A 11 8.35 17.68 -26.90
C SER A 11 6.94 17.14 -27.15
N LEU A 12 6.53 16.00 -26.56
CA LEU A 12 5.24 15.41 -26.87
C LEU A 12 4.09 16.00 -26.04
N PHE A 13 4.35 16.47 -24.83
CA PHE A 13 3.32 17.04 -23.95
C PHE A 13 2.89 18.47 -24.34
N VAL A 14 3.82 19.27 -24.88
CA VAL A 14 3.50 20.60 -25.37
C VAL A 14 2.59 20.53 -26.59
N LEU A 15 2.72 19.48 -27.40
CA LEU A 15 1.90 19.30 -28.62
C LEU A 15 0.44 18.94 -28.28
N ILE A 16 0.18 18.20 -27.22
CA ILE A 16 -1.18 17.77 -26.82
C ILE A 16 -1.99 18.95 -26.27
N VAL A 17 -1.37 19.84 -25.53
CA VAL A 17 -2.07 21.05 -25.01
C VAL A 17 -2.41 22.01 -26.14
N VAL A 18 -1.59 22.11 -27.16
CA VAL A 18 -1.85 22.95 -28.35
C VAL A 18 -2.94 22.33 -29.23
N VAL A 19 -3.03 21.00 -29.35
CA VAL A 19 -4.06 20.30 -30.14
C VAL A 19 -5.44 20.35 -29.46
N ALA A 20 -5.51 20.32 -28.13
CA ALA A 20 -6.78 20.46 -27.40
C ALA A 20 -7.43 21.86 -27.49
N LEU A 21 -6.64 22.89 -27.80
CA LEU A 21 -7.13 24.24 -28.05
C LEU A 21 -7.61 24.46 -29.49
N LEU A 22 -7.35 23.52 -30.40
CA LEU A 22 -7.69 23.64 -31.83
C LEU A 22 -9.08 23.07 -32.21
N GLN A 23 -9.85 22.52 -31.27
CA GLN A 23 -11.15 21.89 -31.59
C GLN A 23 -12.39 22.70 -31.23
N ALA A 24 -12.29 23.99 -30.90
CA ALA A 24 -13.46 24.81 -30.60
C ALA A 24 -13.48 26.14 -31.40
N GLY A 25 -14.10 26.12 -32.56
CA GLY A 25 -14.51 27.32 -33.27
C GLY A 25 -13.55 27.89 -34.30
N PRO A 26 -13.95 28.88 -35.12
CA PRO A 26 -13.09 29.45 -36.16
C PRO A 26 -11.81 29.97 -35.53
N ALA A 27 -10.67 29.55 -36.07
CA ALA A 27 -9.33 29.90 -35.61
C ALA A 27 -9.19 31.45 -35.69
N HIS A 28 -9.46 32.11 -34.56
CA HIS A 28 -8.98 33.46 -34.35
C HIS A 28 -7.45 33.29 -34.17
N SER A 29 -6.70 33.68 -35.16
CA SER A 29 -5.29 33.86 -35.02
C SER A 29 -5.08 34.83 -33.87
N LEU A 30 -4.50 34.37 -32.75
CA LEU A 30 -4.08 35.22 -31.65
C LEU A 30 -3.28 36.35 -32.24
N SER A 31 -3.67 37.59 -31.99
CA SER A 31 -2.87 38.75 -32.45
C SER A 31 -1.49 38.70 -31.73
N SER A 32 -0.50 39.31 -32.30
CA SER A 32 0.81 39.43 -31.64
C SER A 32 0.72 40.12 -30.26
N GLU A 33 -0.29 40.98 -30.11
CA GLU A 33 -0.60 41.70 -28.88
C GLU A 33 -1.20 40.76 -27.82
N ASP A 34 -2.20 39.92 -28.19
CA ASP A 34 -2.79 38.92 -27.29
C ASP A 34 -1.73 37.91 -26.82
N ALA A 35 -0.82 37.50 -27.69
CA ALA A 35 0.28 36.60 -27.37
C ALA A 35 1.28 37.24 -26.38
N TYR A 36 1.54 38.54 -26.50
CA TYR A 36 2.38 39.28 -25.57
C TYR A 36 1.72 39.43 -24.20
N GLU A 37 0.44 39.82 -24.17
CA GLU A 37 -0.32 39.92 -22.91
C GLU A 37 -0.41 38.59 -22.18
N LEU A 38 -0.69 37.50 -22.89
CA LEU A 38 -0.72 36.14 -22.29
C LEU A 38 0.64 35.76 -21.69
N ARG A 39 1.74 36.07 -22.38
CA ARG A 39 3.10 35.81 -21.88
C ARG A 39 3.38 36.58 -20.60
N ASN A 40 3.05 37.87 -20.57
CA ASN A 40 3.25 38.73 -19.40
C ASN A 40 2.34 38.28 -18.24
N ALA A 41 1.14 37.84 -18.53
CA ALA A 41 0.23 37.27 -17.51
C ALA A 41 0.78 35.98 -16.90
N LEU A 42 1.43 35.12 -17.71
CA LEU A 42 2.04 33.89 -17.24
C LEU A 42 3.32 34.16 -16.41
N GLN A 43 4.14 35.10 -16.84
CA GLN A 43 5.36 35.49 -16.09
C GLN A 43 5.06 36.01 -14.68
N ALA A 44 3.90 36.63 -14.48
CA ALA A 44 3.51 37.11 -13.16
C ALA A 44 3.34 35.99 -12.11
N PHE A 45 3.28 34.73 -12.55
CA PHE A 45 3.15 33.56 -11.68
C PHE A 45 4.44 32.74 -11.57
N ASP A 46 5.56 33.22 -12.11
CA ASP A 46 6.86 32.50 -12.08
C ASP A 46 7.43 32.36 -10.67
N HIS A 47 6.96 33.17 -9.71
CA HIS A 47 7.29 33.06 -8.31
C HIS A 47 6.53 31.95 -7.57
N GLU A 48 5.41 31.46 -8.13
CA GLU A 48 4.67 30.34 -7.55
C GLU A 48 5.31 29.00 -7.88
N PRO A 49 5.15 27.97 -7.02
CA PRO A 49 5.68 26.65 -7.28
C PRO A 49 5.21 26.09 -8.63
N ASP A 50 6.13 25.45 -9.34
CA ASP A 50 5.84 24.75 -10.59
C ASP A 50 5.03 23.46 -10.33
N VAL A 51 4.29 23.02 -11.33
CA VAL A 51 3.43 21.82 -11.26
C VAL A 51 4.21 20.56 -10.82
N TYR A 52 5.48 20.42 -11.24
CA TYR A 52 6.31 19.27 -10.86
C TYR A 52 6.70 19.29 -9.39
N GLN A 53 6.96 20.45 -8.83
CA GLN A 53 7.24 20.61 -7.40
C GLN A 53 6.00 20.25 -6.56
N VAL A 54 4.81 20.70 -6.99
CA VAL A 54 3.54 20.40 -6.35
C VAL A 54 3.23 18.89 -6.41
N GLN A 55 3.46 18.26 -7.58
CA GLN A 55 3.31 16.81 -7.75
C GLN A 55 4.26 16.03 -6.81
N GLN A 56 5.53 16.44 -6.74
CA GLN A 56 6.48 15.80 -5.85
C GLN A 56 6.09 15.93 -4.37
N ALA A 57 5.69 17.12 -3.94
CA ALA A 57 5.21 17.36 -2.58
C ALA A 57 3.99 16.47 -2.24
N ALA A 58 3.02 16.37 -3.17
CA ALA A 58 1.85 15.52 -2.99
C ALA A 58 2.20 14.02 -2.90
N LEU A 59 3.16 13.55 -3.71
CA LEU A 59 3.65 12.18 -3.65
C LEU A 59 4.40 11.89 -2.34
N GLN A 60 5.21 12.84 -1.87
CA GLN A 60 5.94 12.72 -0.60
C GLN A 60 4.97 12.66 0.59
N HIS A 61 3.98 13.56 0.62
CA HIS A 61 2.96 13.59 1.67
C HIS A 61 2.22 12.25 1.82
N ARG A 62 1.92 11.57 0.73
CA ARG A 62 1.26 10.25 0.70
C ARG A 62 2.22 9.07 0.84
N GLY A 63 3.52 9.30 0.91
CA GLY A 63 4.53 8.24 0.96
C GLY A 63 4.66 7.44 -0.33
N LEU A 64 4.21 7.99 -1.47
CA LEU A 64 4.28 7.39 -2.79
C LEU A 64 5.58 7.72 -3.54
N ALA A 65 6.43 8.56 -2.95
CA ALA A 65 7.68 9.01 -3.56
C ALA A 65 8.83 7.99 -3.48
N SER A 66 8.70 6.91 -2.69
CA SER A 66 9.81 5.99 -2.44
C SER A 66 9.70 4.69 -3.24
N ASP A 67 10.83 4.22 -3.78
CA ASP A 67 11.00 2.92 -4.46
C ASP A 67 11.00 1.74 -3.45
N LYS A 68 9.91 1.63 -2.67
CA LYS A 68 9.73 0.54 -1.68
C LYS A 68 9.59 -0.86 -2.29
N PRO A 69 9.12 -1.05 -3.56
CA PRO A 69 8.92 -2.36 -4.16
C PRO A 69 10.16 -3.26 -4.14
N ASP A 70 11.34 -2.71 -4.45
CA ASP A 70 12.58 -3.50 -4.51
C ASP A 70 13.01 -4.03 -3.14
N ARG A 71 12.77 -3.25 -2.08
CA ARG A 71 13.05 -3.68 -0.71
C ARG A 71 12.12 -4.82 -0.27
N TRP A 72 10.87 -4.80 -0.67
CA TRP A 72 9.90 -5.84 -0.33
C TRP A 72 10.22 -7.15 -1.03
N THR A 73 10.54 -7.10 -2.32
CA THR A 73 10.96 -8.27 -3.08
C THR A 73 12.22 -8.90 -2.48
N ARG A 74 13.21 -8.08 -2.11
CA ARG A 74 14.43 -8.56 -1.46
C ARG A 74 14.16 -9.18 -0.09
N ARG A 75 13.31 -8.56 0.75
CA ARG A 75 12.92 -9.10 2.06
C ARG A 75 12.12 -10.40 1.92
N ALA A 76 11.19 -10.47 0.98
CA ALA A 76 10.43 -11.68 0.71
C ALA A 76 11.35 -12.85 0.31
N ARG A 77 12.33 -12.63 -0.56
CA ARG A 77 13.31 -13.65 -0.93
C ARG A 77 14.21 -14.08 0.24
N LEU A 78 14.63 -13.13 1.08
CA LEU A 78 15.45 -13.45 2.26
C LEU A 78 14.65 -14.19 3.34
N SER A 79 13.36 -13.92 3.50
CA SER A 79 12.52 -14.62 4.48
C SER A 79 12.33 -16.10 4.13
N THR A 80 12.41 -16.47 2.86
CA THR A 80 12.29 -17.86 2.39
C THR A 80 13.51 -18.72 2.76
N LEU A 81 14.67 -18.08 3.01
CA LEU A 81 15.87 -18.78 3.49
C LEU A 81 15.80 -19.16 4.97
N LEU A 82 14.88 -18.56 5.71
CA LEU A 82 14.73 -18.88 7.13
C LEU A 82 13.90 -20.15 7.31
N PRO A 83 14.37 -21.10 8.14
CA PRO A 83 13.59 -22.28 8.45
C PRO A 83 12.36 -21.94 9.27
N GLN A 84 11.26 -22.64 9.01
CA GLN A 84 10.12 -22.65 9.91
C GLN A 84 10.45 -23.51 11.11
N ILE A 85 10.41 -22.94 12.30
CA ILE A 85 10.70 -23.62 13.56
C ILE A 85 9.37 -23.91 14.24
N GLN A 86 9.07 -25.20 14.44
CA GLN A 86 7.90 -25.67 15.17
C GLN A 86 8.33 -26.45 16.40
N GLY A 87 8.04 -25.93 17.57
CA GLY A 87 8.22 -26.62 18.85
C GLY A 87 6.88 -27.21 19.31
N GLN A 88 6.89 -28.48 19.73
CA GLN A 88 5.76 -29.15 20.33
C GLN A 88 6.18 -29.81 21.63
N ALA A 89 5.46 -29.54 22.71
CA ALA A 89 5.59 -30.21 23.99
C ALA A 89 4.24 -30.85 24.33
N SER A 90 4.27 -32.15 24.64
CA SER A 90 3.07 -32.86 25.08
C SER A 90 3.40 -33.68 26.34
N TRP A 91 2.51 -33.61 27.31
CA TRP A 91 2.58 -34.41 28.54
C TRP A 91 1.38 -35.32 28.58
N LEU A 92 1.65 -36.61 28.81
CA LEU A 92 0.61 -37.61 29.06
C LEU A 92 0.76 -38.04 30.52
N ASP A 93 -0.28 -37.79 31.31
CA ASP A 93 -0.45 -38.31 32.66
C ASP A 93 -1.60 -39.32 32.61
N GLN A 94 -1.24 -40.60 32.62
CA GLN A 94 -2.21 -41.65 32.53
C GLN A 94 -2.10 -42.53 33.80
N ARG A 95 -3.17 -42.59 34.57
CA ARG A 95 -3.30 -43.45 35.73
C ARG A 95 -4.29 -44.56 35.44
N ASP A 96 -3.82 -45.80 35.39
CA ASP A 96 -4.60 -46.95 35.08
C ASP A 96 -4.80 -47.77 36.38
N GLN A 97 -5.98 -47.77 36.92
CA GLN A 97 -6.35 -48.58 38.11
C GLN A 97 -7.16 -49.75 37.66
N ARG A 98 -6.60 -50.96 37.88
CA ARG A 98 -7.28 -52.22 37.56
C ARG A 98 -7.52 -53.03 38.81
N ASN A 99 -8.79 -53.31 39.11
CA ASN A 99 -9.20 -54.22 40.14
C ASN A 99 -9.51 -55.59 39.52
N ARG A 100 -8.76 -56.61 39.89
CA ARG A 100 -9.04 -57.98 39.50
C ARG A 100 -9.47 -58.77 40.72
N PHE A 101 -10.68 -59.32 40.67
CA PHE A 101 -11.15 -60.32 41.59
C PHE A 101 -10.95 -61.71 40.94
N ARG A 102 -10.26 -62.59 41.60
CA ARG A 102 -10.20 -63.98 41.19
C ARG A 102 -10.79 -64.82 42.32
N GLU A 103 -11.93 -65.43 42.02
CA GLU A 103 -12.60 -66.34 42.88
C GLU A 103 -12.46 -67.75 42.26
N ASN A 104 -11.84 -68.64 42.95
CA ASN A 104 -11.77 -70.05 42.52
C ASN A 104 -12.87 -70.82 43.28
N ILE A 105 -13.81 -71.33 42.51
CA ILE A 105 -14.81 -72.24 43.01
C ILE A 105 -14.37 -73.63 42.57
N SER A 106 -14.04 -74.47 43.53
CA SER A 106 -13.81 -75.92 43.31
C SER A 106 -14.99 -76.70 43.76
N ALA A 107 -15.40 -77.64 42.91
CA ALA A 107 -16.47 -78.64 43.30
C ALA A 107 -15.72 -79.86 43.80
N ASP A 108 -16.15 -80.34 44.97
CA ASP A 108 -15.67 -81.58 45.52
C ASP A 108 -16.46 -82.73 44.98
N ASP A 109 -15.95 -83.98 45.04
CA ASP A 109 -16.61 -85.18 44.47
C ASP A 109 -17.97 -85.44 45.06
N ASP A 110 -18.27 -84.87 46.21
CA ASP A 110 -19.57 -84.95 46.89
C ASP A 110 -20.62 -83.91 46.43
N GLY A 111 -20.31 -83.10 45.45
CA GLY A 111 -21.21 -82.04 44.94
C GLY A 111 -21.25 -80.77 45.80
N THR A 112 -20.40 -80.68 46.80
CA THR A 112 -20.25 -79.49 47.65
C THR A 112 -19.27 -78.48 46.97
N TYR A 113 -19.63 -77.22 46.86
CA TYR A 113 -18.79 -76.18 46.33
C TYR A 113 -18.04 -75.47 47.45
N GLU A 114 -16.74 -75.63 47.46
CA GLU A 114 -15.90 -74.86 48.34
C GLU A 114 -15.43 -73.58 47.63
N ARG A 115 -15.69 -72.51 48.31
CA ARG A 115 -15.23 -71.18 47.85
C ARG A 115 -13.90 -70.91 48.49
N ASN A 116 -12.85 -71.03 47.69
CA ASN A 116 -11.46 -70.68 48.12
C ASN A 116 -11.33 -69.17 48.21
N HIS A 117 -10.38 -68.72 49.04
CA HIS A 117 -10.14 -67.30 49.34
C HIS A 117 -10.07 -66.43 48.09
N ALA A 118 -10.97 -65.47 48.03
CA ALA A 118 -10.95 -64.46 46.96
C ALA A 118 -9.64 -63.69 47.01
N GLN A 119 -8.91 -63.78 45.94
CA GLN A 119 -7.67 -62.98 45.79
C GLN A 119 -8.05 -61.66 45.10
N HIS A 120 -7.77 -60.54 45.79
CA HIS A 120 -7.98 -59.20 45.31
C HIS A 120 -6.66 -58.60 44.87
N TYR A 121 -6.48 -58.40 43.59
CA TYR A 121 -5.27 -57.74 43.04
C TYR A 121 -5.63 -56.30 42.66
N LEU A 122 -4.98 -55.34 43.28
CA LEU A 122 -5.03 -53.93 42.96
C LEU A 122 -3.79 -53.58 42.18
N TYR A 123 -3.96 -53.24 40.91
CA TYR A 123 -2.86 -52.75 40.07
C TYR A 123 -3.07 -51.24 39.90
N ASP A 124 -2.09 -50.45 40.33
CA ASP A 124 -2.01 -48.99 40.12
C ASP A 124 -0.83 -48.69 39.23
N ASP A 125 -1.08 -48.47 37.96
CA ASP A 125 -0.05 -48.21 36.93
C ASP A 125 -0.04 -46.72 36.60
N LEU A 126 0.97 -45.98 37.07
CA LEU A 126 1.17 -44.57 36.80
C LEU A 126 2.13 -44.43 35.63
N ARG A 127 1.64 -43.90 34.50
CA ARG A 127 2.46 -43.63 33.32
C ARG A 127 2.62 -42.15 33.11
N LEU A 128 3.76 -41.58 33.43
CA LEU A 128 4.15 -40.20 33.09
C LEU A 128 5.00 -40.24 31.82
N ARG A 129 4.50 -39.68 30.74
CA ARG A 129 5.25 -39.58 29.48
C ARG A 129 5.30 -38.14 29.03
N GLY A 130 6.50 -37.54 29.02
CA GLY A 130 6.78 -36.25 28.38
C GLY A 130 7.37 -36.47 26.98
N LEU A 131 6.79 -35.84 25.95
CA LEU A 131 7.34 -35.83 24.61
C LEU A 131 7.63 -34.38 24.20
N TYR A 132 8.87 -34.12 23.86
CA TYR A 132 9.32 -32.86 23.29
C TYR A 132 9.75 -33.10 21.84
N SER A 133 9.20 -32.32 20.91
CA SER A 133 9.64 -32.37 19.52
C SER A 133 9.97 -30.99 19.01
N LEU A 134 11.08 -30.87 18.28
CA LEU A 134 11.48 -29.70 17.56
C LEU A 134 11.57 -30.07 16.07
N ARG A 135 10.77 -29.38 15.23
CA ARG A 135 10.77 -29.58 13.79
C ARG A 135 11.31 -28.34 13.10
N LEU A 136 12.32 -28.51 12.29
CA LEU A 136 12.86 -27.49 11.40
C LEU A 136 12.44 -27.86 9.97
N THR A 137 11.71 -26.97 9.30
CA THR A 137 11.23 -27.20 7.93
C THR A 137 11.81 -26.14 7.02
N PHE A 138 12.50 -26.56 5.97
CA PHE A 138 13.03 -25.71 4.90
C PHE A 138 12.18 -25.90 3.65
N ASN A 139 11.56 -24.83 3.15
CA ASN A 139 10.75 -24.86 1.92
C ASN A 139 11.59 -24.38 0.73
N LEU A 140 12.46 -25.23 0.23
CA LEU A 140 13.34 -24.91 -0.90
C LEU A 140 12.59 -24.64 -2.21
N SER A 141 11.39 -25.19 -2.36
CA SER A 141 10.53 -24.93 -3.53
C SER A 141 10.09 -23.47 -3.63
N GLU A 142 9.94 -22.78 -2.50
CA GLU A 142 9.58 -21.36 -2.45
C GLU A 142 10.73 -20.44 -2.85
N LEU A 143 11.98 -20.92 -2.88
CA LEU A 143 13.12 -20.19 -3.44
C LEU A 143 13.02 -20.01 -4.96
N ILE A 144 12.42 -20.99 -5.64
CA ILE A 144 12.29 -21.00 -7.09
C ILE A 144 10.97 -20.32 -7.50
N TYR A 145 9.92 -20.56 -6.75
CA TYR A 145 8.58 -20.04 -7.05
C TYR A 145 7.91 -19.51 -5.77
N HIS A 146 8.03 -18.20 -5.56
CA HIS A 146 7.46 -17.57 -4.38
C HIS A 146 5.99 -17.15 -4.65
N ARG A 147 5.02 -17.80 -4.00
CA ARG A 147 3.59 -17.44 -4.12
C ARG A 147 3.30 -15.97 -3.79
N GLN A 148 4.11 -15.37 -2.93
CA GLN A 148 3.99 -13.95 -2.57
C GLN A 148 4.47 -13.01 -3.68
N GLU A 149 5.21 -13.48 -4.68
CA GLU A 149 5.69 -12.64 -5.79
C GLU A 149 4.51 -12.05 -6.59
N LEU A 150 3.47 -12.84 -6.81
CA LEU A 150 2.24 -12.36 -7.45
C LEU A 150 1.51 -11.30 -6.61
N ASN A 151 1.51 -11.44 -5.29
CA ASN A 151 0.90 -10.46 -4.40
C ASN A 151 1.72 -9.17 -4.36
N ILE A 152 3.05 -9.28 -4.33
CA ILE A 152 3.97 -8.13 -4.42
C ILE A 152 3.76 -7.39 -5.75
N GLN A 153 3.65 -8.10 -6.88
CA GLN A 153 3.39 -7.48 -8.18
C GLN A 153 2.03 -6.77 -8.24
N ARG A 154 0.99 -7.32 -7.60
CA ARG A 154 -0.31 -6.64 -7.48
C ARG A 154 -0.21 -5.36 -6.66
N GLU A 155 0.48 -5.43 -5.53
CA GLU A 155 0.71 -4.27 -4.67
C GLU A 155 1.53 -3.19 -5.37
N VAL A 156 2.58 -3.59 -6.08
CA VAL A 156 3.39 -2.68 -6.92
C VAL A 156 2.53 -1.99 -7.97
N ARG A 157 1.68 -2.73 -8.70
CA ARG A 157 0.75 -2.13 -9.68
C ARG A 157 -0.24 -1.18 -9.02
N ALA A 158 -0.81 -1.56 -7.87
CA ALA A 158 -1.72 -0.69 -7.12
C ALA A 158 -1.03 0.61 -6.68
N GLN A 159 0.23 0.56 -6.25
CA GLN A 159 1.00 1.75 -5.92
C GLN A 159 1.31 2.63 -7.14
N TRP A 160 1.67 2.03 -8.29
CA TRP A 160 1.86 2.77 -9.53
C TRP A 160 0.57 3.45 -9.97
N SER A 161 -0.57 2.74 -9.94
CA SER A 161 -1.88 3.33 -10.25
C SER A 161 -2.21 4.47 -9.31
N ALA A 162 -2.06 4.29 -7.99
CA ALA A 162 -2.32 5.34 -7.01
C ALA A 162 -1.40 6.57 -7.19
N ARG A 163 -0.15 6.35 -7.64
CA ARG A 163 0.78 7.43 -7.99
C ARG A 163 0.31 8.21 -9.21
N ASP A 164 -0.05 7.49 -10.28
CA ASP A 164 -0.51 8.09 -11.52
C ASP A 164 -1.82 8.86 -11.32
N ASP A 165 -2.79 8.29 -10.60
CA ASP A 165 -4.05 8.94 -10.22
C ASP A 165 -3.78 10.24 -9.43
N ARG A 166 -2.78 10.20 -8.53
CA ARG A 166 -2.42 11.39 -7.75
C ARG A 166 -1.77 12.48 -8.59
N ILE A 167 -0.86 12.09 -9.48
CA ILE A 167 -0.23 13.03 -10.41
C ILE A 167 -1.31 13.69 -11.29
N GLN A 168 -2.23 12.91 -11.83
CA GLN A 168 -3.32 13.42 -12.65
C GLN A 168 -4.20 14.39 -11.86
N GLN A 169 -4.65 14.00 -10.67
CA GLN A 169 -5.48 14.85 -9.81
C GLN A 169 -4.82 16.19 -9.50
N ILE A 170 -3.53 16.17 -9.12
CA ILE A 170 -2.79 17.40 -8.82
C ILE A 170 -2.64 18.27 -10.06
N THR A 171 -2.35 17.67 -11.20
CA THR A 171 -2.21 18.38 -12.47
C THR A 171 -3.51 19.10 -12.83
N GLU A 172 -4.64 18.41 -12.71
CA GLU A 172 -5.96 19.01 -12.98
C GLU A 172 -6.27 20.18 -12.04
N LEU A 173 -6.04 20.02 -10.73
CA LEU A 173 -6.26 21.07 -9.73
C LEU A 173 -5.34 22.29 -9.98
N TYR A 174 -4.08 22.04 -10.28
CA TYR A 174 -3.10 23.09 -10.53
C TYR A 174 -3.48 23.93 -11.75
N PHE A 175 -3.77 23.30 -12.88
CA PHE A 175 -4.14 24.01 -14.09
C PHE A 175 -5.54 24.64 -14.02
N ALA A 176 -6.48 24.03 -13.27
CA ALA A 176 -7.76 24.68 -12.99
C ALA A 176 -7.57 25.99 -12.20
N ARG A 177 -6.74 25.97 -11.14
CA ARG A 177 -6.41 27.18 -10.38
C ARG A 177 -5.73 28.23 -11.28
N ARG A 178 -4.73 27.83 -12.08
CA ARG A 178 -4.02 28.71 -13.00
C ARG A 178 -4.96 29.36 -14.02
N ARG A 179 -5.96 28.63 -14.50
CA ARG A 179 -6.98 29.14 -15.43
C ARG A 179 -7.81 30.27 -14.81
N TYR A 180 -8.29 30.09 -13.56
CA TYR A 180 -9.05 31.13 -12.88
C TYR A 180 -8.21 32.38 -12.58
N GLN A 181 -6.94 32.21 -12.22
CA GLN A 181 -6.00 33.32 -12.05
C GLN A 181 -5.81 34.11 -13.36
N LEU A 182 -5.66 33.41 -14.49
CA LEU A 182 -5.54 34.05 -15.80
C LEU A 182 -6.86 34.75 -16.19
N TYR A 183 -8.02 34.15 -15.93
CA TYR A 183 -9.29 34.80 -16.21
C TYR A 183 -9.47 36.08 -15.39
N GLN A 184 -9.08 36.07 -14.13
CA GLN A 184 -9.17 37.25 -13.29
C GLN A 184 -8.24 38.38 -13.79
N ARG A 185 -7.10 38.05 -14.38
CA ARG A 185 -6.10 39.03 -14.85
C ARG A 185 -6.36 39.53 -16.27
N LEU A 186 -6.72 38.64 -17.20
CA LEU A 186 -6.85 38.94 -18.62
C LEU A 186 -8.26 39.33 -19.03
N LEU A 187 -9.27 38.90 -18.29
CA LEU A 187 -10.65 39.11 -18.58
C LEU A 187 -11.37 39.75 -17.37
N PRO A 188 -10.97 40.95 -16.95
CA PRO A 188 -11.64 41.65 -15.86
C PRO A 188 -13.14 41.83 -16.22
N THR A 189 -14.02 41.59 -15.26
CA THR A 189 -15.44 41.80 -15.43
C THR A 189 -15.93 42.83 -14.40
N ASP A 190 -16.89 43.66 -14.80
CA ASP A 190 -17.55 44.62 -13.89
C ASP A 190 -18.62 43.94 -13.03
N ASP A 191 -18.94 42.68 -13.31
CA ASP A 191 -19.89 41.91 -12.53
C ASP A 191 -19.23 41.43 -11.21
N MET A 192 -19.74 41.99 -10.11
CA MET A 192 -19.25 41.68 -8.76
C MET A 192 -19.45 40.20 -8.42
N GLN A 193 -20.55 39.58 -8.87
CA GLN A 193 -20.82 38.18 -8.59
C GLN A 193 -19.82 37.25 -9.29
N GLU A 194 -19.55 37.52 -10.57
CA GLU A 194 -18.58 36.74 -11.33
C GLU A 194 -17.15 36.86 -10.76
N ASN A 195 -16.78 38.09 -10.33
CA ASN A 195 -15.48 38.32 -9.68
C ASN A 195 -15.38 37.56 -8.36
N LEU A 196 -16.41 37.53 -7.54
CA LEU A 196 -16.47 36.79 -6.31
C LEU A 196 -16.37 35.29 -6.57
N ASP A 197 -17.08 34.73 -7.51
CA ASP A 197 -17.05 33.32 -7.88
C ASP A 197 -15.66 32.89 -8.35
N ARG A 198 -14.99 33.73 -9.16
CA ARG A 198 -13.60 33.49 -9.60
C ARG A 198 -12.64 33.45 -8.41
N HIS A 199 -12.77 34.39 -7.48
CA HIS A 199 -11.93 34.46 -6.28
C HIS A 199 -12.12 33.23 -5.38
N LEU A 200 -13.37 32.87 -5.10
CA LEU A 200 -13.71 31.69 -4.32
C LEU A 200 -13.22 30.39 -4.99
N ALA A 201 -13.28 30.31 -6.32
CA ALA A 201 -12.76 29.16 -7.07
C ALA A 201 -11.22 29.03 -6.90
N ILE A 202 -10.48 30.14 -6.96
CA ILE A 202 -9.02 30.14 -6.73
C ILE A 202 -8.71 29.68 -5.30
N GLU A 203 -9.41 30.21 -4.30
CA GLU A 203 -9.21 29.81 -2.90
C GLU A 203 -9.55 28.34 -2.67
N ALA A 204 -10.68 27.86 -3.19
CA ALA A 204 -11.08 26.46 -3.07
C ALA A 204 -10.07 25.50 -3.72
N LEU A 205 -9.55 25.85 -4.90
CA LEU A 205 -8.54 25.06 -5.58
C LEU A 205 -7.19 25.11 -4.85
N THR A 206 -6.82 26.28 -4.33
CA THR A 206 -5.62 26.42 -3.48
C THR A 206 -5.73 25.55 -2.24
N ALA A 207 -6.85 25.57 -1.52
CA ALA A 207 -7.09 24.72 -0.36
C ALA A 207 -7.04 23.22 -0.68
N ARG A 208 -7.56 22.81 -1.86
CA ARG A 208 -7.48 21.41 -2.32
C ARG A 208 -6.05 20.97 -2.60
N ILE A 209 -5.25 21.81 -3.27
CA ILE A 209 -3.83 21.53 -3.53
C ILE A 209 -3.06 21.48 -2.21
N ASP A 210 -3.33 22.42 -1.32
CA ASP A 210 -2.69 22.49 0.00
C ASP A 210 -2.99 21.25 0.84
N ALA A 211 -4.23 20.84 0.93
CA ALA A 211 -4.62 19.58 1.58
C ALA A 211 -3.95 18.35 0.93
N ALA A 212 -3.76 18.38 -0.39
CA ALA A 212 -3.11 17.33 -1.15
C ALA A 212 -1.62 17.22 -0.90
N THR A 213 -0.96 18.34 -0.58
CA THR A 213 0.48 18.47 -0.31
C THR A 213 0.81 18.54 1.18
N GLY A 214 -0.22 18.45 2.06
CA GLY A 214 -0.02 18.48 3.51
C GLY A 214 0.44 19.83 4.07
N GLY A 215 -0.06 20.94 3.51
CA GLY A 215 0.27 22.30 3.94
C GLY A 215 1.47 22.93 3.23
N TRP A 216 2.23 22.12 2.45
CA TRP A 216 3.43 22.60 1.77
C TRP A 216 3.14 23.68 0.72
N PHE A 217 2.04 23.55 -0.02
CA PHE A 217 1.71 24.49 -1.09
C PHE A 217 1.44 25.90 -0.58
N ARG A 218 0.69 26.02 0.52
CA ARG A 218 0.43 27.33 1.17
C ARG A 218 1.71 27.96 1.68
N GLN A 219 2.55 27.17 2.34
CA GLN A 219 3.85 27.66 2.84
C GLN A 219 4.68 28.24 1.70
N GLN A 220 4.75 27.58 0.53
CA GLN A 220 5.49 28.08 -0.61
C GLN A 220 4.90 29.36 -1.21
N LEU A 221 3.56 29.52 -1.20
CA LEU A 221 2.94 30.75 -1.64
C LEU A 221 3.23 31.93 -0.69
N GLU A 222 3.30 31.66 0.62
CA GLU A 222 3.64 32.68 1.64
C GLU A 222 5.12 33.10 1.56
N GLU A 223 6.04 32.18 1.22
CA GLU A 223 7.45 32.46 1.02
C GLU A 223 7.73 33.24 -0.29
N ALA A 224 6.83 33.13 -1.27
CA ALA A 224 6.92 33.79 -2.56
C ALA A 224 6.38 35.23 -2.57
N HIS A 225 5.64 35.64 -1.55
CA HIS A 225 5.09 36.98 -1.36
C HIS A 225 5.90 37.78 -0.36
#